data_29de58a9d1ba250c6a7f163550de2643
#
_entry.id   29de58a9d1ba250c6a7f163550de2643
#
_cell.length_a   1.000
_cell.length_b   1.000
_cell.length_c   1.000
_cell.angle_alpha   90.00
_cell.angle_beta   90.00
_cell.angle_gamma   90.00
#
_symmetry.space_group_name_H-M   'P 1'
#
loop_
_entity.id
_entity.type
_entity.pdbx_description
1 polymer ?
#
loop_
_entity_poly.entity_id
_entity_poly.type
_entity_poly.pdbx_seq_one_letter_code
_entity_poly.pdbx_strand_id
1 'polypeptide(L)'
;MKLLTSVPGSCVFVSVVLSSAVSAADFSAVPSGKYLVDPTHAYINMQYNHLGLSNPILGFDEFKISMDLDSASPTNTKVNVEIVTDSIDTGSDIFNEHITGEKWFDTAKNPAITFTSSEVAANSDGTFNVTGDLTVKEVTKPVMLVVTINNAMIHPSKKSPVVGISAVGGIKRSDWGLGANAPFVGDEVKLEIQAEMFIAE
;
A
#
# COMPACT_ATOMS: atom_id res chain seq x y z
N MET A 1 -76.46 5.44 -13.83
CA MET A 1 -75.20 6.16 -13.66
C MET A 1 -74.43 5.46 -12.53
N LYS A 2 -73.47 4.55 -12.92
CA LYS A 2 -72.70 3.78 -11.95
C LYS A 2 -71.30 4.43 -11.85
N LEU A 3 -70.94 4.91 -10.63
CA LEU A 3 -69.62 5.38 -10.31
C LEU A 3 -68.69 4.16 -10.16
N LEU A 4 -67.61 4.13 -10.95
CA LEU A 4 -66.45 3.24 -10.73
C LEU A 4 -65.51 3.94 -9.77
N THR A 5 -65.31 3.37 -8.58
CA THR A 5 -64.27 3.75 -7.66
C THR A 5 -62.96 3.02 -8.02
N SER A 6 -61.92 3.75 -8.46
CA SER A 6 -60.59 3.22 -8.68
C SER A 6 -59.83 3.11 -7.34
N VAL A 7 -59.34 1.93 -7.02
CA VAL A 7 -58.42 1.71 -5.89
C VAL A 7 -56.99 1.90 -6.37
N PRO A 8 -56.17 2.74 -5.74
CA PRO A 8 -54.74 2.86 -6.12
C PRO A 8 -53.99 1.69 -5.51
N GLY A 9 -53.44 0.85 -6.39
CA GLY A 9 -52.51 -0.24 -6.00
C GLY A 9 -51.18 0.35 -5.54
N SER A 10 -50.86 0.15 -4.26
CA SER A 10 -49.56 0.55 -3.67
C SER A 10 -48.52 -0.51 -4.07
N CYS A 11 -47.64 -0.17 -5.00
CA CYS A 11 -46.45 -1.00 -5.31
C CYS A 11 -45.41 -0.83 -4.19
N VAL A 12 -45.27 -1.85 -3.37
CA VAL A 12 -44.17 -1.93 -2.39
C VAL A 12 -42.91 -2.39 -3.14
N PHE A 13 -41.98 -1.47 -3.35
CA PHE A 13 -40.63 -1.82 -3.81
C PHE A 13 -39.84 -2.39 -2.64
N VAL A 14 -39.61 -3.71 -2.62
CA VAL A 14 -38.67 -4.36 -1.72
C VAL A 14 -37.30 -4.18 -2.31
N SER A 15 -36.52 -3.24 -1.78
CA SER A 15 -35.11 -3.07 -2.11
C SER A 15 -34.32 -4.20 -1.43
N VAL A 16 -33.92 -5.20 -2.19
CA VAL A 16 -32.96 -6.21 -1.73
C VAL A 16 -31.58 -5.56 -1.73
N VAL A 17 -31.09 -5.18 -0.56
CA VAL A 17 -29.71 -4.77 -0.37
C VAL A 17 -28.88 -6.06 -0.36
N LEU A 18 -28.23 -6.37 -1.49
CA LEU A 18 -27.19 -7.39 -1.53
C LEU A 18 -25.98 -6.84 -0.77
N SER A 19 -25.84 -7.20 0.50
CA SER A 19 -24.59 -7.04 1.22
C SER A 19 -23.59 -8.02 0.62
N SER A 20 -22.65 -7.50 -0.18
CA SER A 20 -21.44 -8.25 -0.55
C SER A 20 -20.69 -8.53 0.75
N ALA A 21 -20.71 -9.76 1.21
CA ALA A 21 -19.82 -10.18 2.28
C ALA A 21 -18.40 -10.03 1.75
N VAL A 22 -17.66 -9.06 2.25
CA VAL A 22 -16.21 -8.98 2.04
C VAL A 22 -15.63 -10.19 2.77
N SER A 23 -15.03 -11.10 2.01
CA SER A 23 -14.40 -12.29 2.58
C SER A 23 -13.17 -11.84 3.37
N ALA A 24 -13.06 -12.27 4.62
CA ALA A 24 -11.83 -12.14 5.37
C ALA A 24 -10.68 -12.83 4.59
N ALA A 25 -9.46 -12.28 4.70
CA ALA A 25 -8.29 -12.87 4.07
C ALA A 25 -8.14 -14.34 4.51
N ASP A 26 -8.06 -15.25 3.55
CA ASP A 26 -7.91 -16.68 3.81
C ASP A 26 -6.44 -17.10 3.64
N PHE A 27 -5.80 -17.43 4.75
CA PHE A 27 -4.42 -17.92 4.79
C PHE A 27 -4.31 -19.44 4.89
N SER A 28 -5.42 -20.19 4.78
CA SER A 28 -5.44 -21.65 4.99
C SER A 28 -4.51 -22.44 4.06
N ALA A 29 -4.20 -21.86 2.88
CA ALA A 29 -3.33 -22.49 1.88
C ALA A 29 -1.83 -22.21 2.11
N VAL A 30 -1.46 -21.34 3.05
CA VAL A 30 -0.07 -20.91 3.26
C VAL A 30 0.34 -21.05 4.72
N PRO A 31 1.55 -21.58 5.03
CA PRO A 31 2.01 -21.72 6.40
C PRO A 31 2.48 -20.38 6.99
N SER A 32 2.52 -20.30 8.31
CA SER A 32 3.28 -19.26 9.01
C SER A 32 4.76 -19.40 8.71
N GLY A 33 5.46 -18.25 8.64
CA GLY A 33 6.88 -18.23 8.36
C GLY A 33 7.36 -16.91 7.79
N LYS A 34 8.62 -16.87 7.41
CA LYS A 34 9.20 -15.69 6.76
C LYS A 34 8.92 -15.72 5.27
N TYR A 35 8.40 -14.62 4.76
CA TYR A 35 8.13 -14.38 3.35
C TYR A 35 9.01 -13.24 2.85
N LEU A 36 9.55 -13.37 1.65
CA LEU A 36 10.37 -12.37 0.99
C LEU A 36 9.71 -11.94 -0.31
N VAL A 37 9.88 -10.68 -0.68
CA VAL A 37 9.34 -10.13 -1.92
C VAL A 37 9.94 -10.79 -3.15
N ASP A 38 9.10 -11.04 -4.17
CA ASP A 38 9.56 -11.33 -5.53
C ASP A 38 9.84 -9.99 -6.24
N PRO A 39 11.10 -9.66 -6.54
CA PRO A 39 11.44 -8.37 -7.15
C PRO A 39 10.89 -8.20 -8.57
N THR A 40 10.41 -9.29 -9.20
CA THR A 40 9.84 -9.24 -10.54
C THR A 40 8.35 -8.88 -10.57
N HIS A 41 7.68 -8.96 -9.41
CA HIS A 41 6.25 -8.69 -9.26
C HIS A 41 5.99 -7.82 -8.02
N ALA A 42 6.77 -6.75 -7.88
CA ALA A 42 6.60 -5.81 -6.78
C ALA A 42 6.86 -4.37 -7.22
N TYR A 43 6.10 -3.46 -6.65
CA TYR A 43 6.13 -2.03 -6.98
C TYR A 43 5.92 -1.21 -5.72
N ILE A 44 6.73 -0.17 -5.54
CA ILE A 44 6.53 0.87 -4.52
C ILE A 44 6.41 2.19 -5.26
N ASN A 45 5.19 2.71 -5.38
CA ASN A 45 4.88 3.92 -6.12
C ASN A 45 4.42 5.04 -5.21
N MET A 46 4.73 6.26 -5.61
CA MET A 46 4.31 7.51 -4.98
C MET A 46 3.64 8.41 -6.01
N GLN A 47 2.61 9.16 -5.59
CA GLN A 47 1.97 10.15 -6.43
C GLN A 47 1.72 11.44 -5.65
N TYR A 48 1.97 12.60 -6.27
CA TYR A 48 1.69 13.90 -5.69
C TYR A 48 1.09 14.85 -6.73
N ASN A 49 0.45 15.94 -6.28
CA ASN A 49 -0.06 16.97 -7.18
C ASN A 49 1.02 17.98 -7.55
N HIS A 50 1.22 18.22 -8.83
CA HIS A 50 2.15 19.23 -9.33
C HIS A 50 1.38 20.42 -9.91
N LEU A 51 1.23 21.49 -9.12
CA LEU A 51 0.62 22.77 -9.51
C LEU A 51 -0.85 22.67 -9.99
N GLY A 52 -1.55 21.58 -9.70
CA GLY A 52 -2.86 21.28 -10.29
C GLY A 52 -2.82 20.90 -11.77
N LEU A 53 -1.62 20.80 -12.38
CA LEU A 53 -1.45 20.51 -13.80
C LEU A 53 -1.34 19.01 -14.07
N SER A 54 -0.72 18.27 -13.16
CA SER A 54 -0.51 16.82 -13.28
C SER A 54 -0.35 16.17 -11.91
N ASN A 55 -0.42 14.85 -11.91
CA ASN A 55 -0.10 14.04 -10.73
C ASN A 55 1.01 13.04 -11.13
N PRO A 56 2.28 13.44 -11.05
CA PRO A 56 3.40 12.56 -11.35
C PRO A 56 3.39 11.32 -10.47
N ILE A 57 3.76 10.18 -11.07
CA ILE A 57 3.96 8.91 -10.39
C ILE A 57 5.46 8.62 -10.44
N LEU A 58 6.04 8.32 -9.29
CA LEU A 58 7.43 7.94 -9.12
C LEU A 58 7.48 6.57 -8.46
N GLY A 59 8.50 5.80 -8.73
CA GLY A 59 8.73 4.51 -8.11
C GLY A 59 10.12 4.39 -7.51
N PHE A 60 10.40 3.24 -6.89
CA PHE A 60 11.73 2.81 -6.51
C PHE A 60 12.00 1.45 -7.14
N ASP A 61 13.16 1.30 -7.78
CA ASP A 61 13.53 0.09 -8.51
C ASP A 61 14.22 -0.95 -7.61
N GLU A 62 14.85 -0.51 -6.52
CA GLU A 62 15.59 -1.39 -5.63
C GLU A 62 15.05 -1.31 -4.19
N PHE A 63 14.45 -2.39 -3.73
CA PHE A 63 13.94 -2.51 -2.38
C PHE A 63 13.87 -3.98 -1.93
N LYS A 64 13.75 -4.16 -0.61
CA LYS A 64 13.51 -5.45 0.03
C LYS A 64 12.27 -5.31 0.90
N ILE A 65 11.36 -6.29 0.81
CA ILE A 65 10.24 -6.43 1.73
C ILE A 65 10.34 -7.82 2.34
N SER A 66 10.29 -7.88 3.67
CA SER A 66 10.16 -9.13 4.40
C SER A 66 8.94 -9.10 5.32
N MET A 67 8.25 -10.22 5.41
CA MET A 67 7.07 -10.41 6.23
C MET A 67 7.22 -11.69 7.05
N ASP A 68 7.17 -11.57 8.38
CA ASP A 68 7.06 -12.72 9.28
C ASP A 68 5.56 -12.98 9.49
N LEU A 69 4.97 -13.84 8.64
CA LEU A 69 3.54 -14.14 8.63
C LEU A 69 3.18 -15.09 9.77
N ASP A 70 2.19 -14.72 10.56
CA ASP A 70 1.42 -15.65 11.41
C ASP A 70 0.08 -15.92 10.72
N SER A 71 -0.02 -17.02 9.98
CA SER A 71 -1.22 -17.36 9.19
C SER A 71 -2.41 -17.74 10.09
N ALA A 72 -2.17 -18.16 11.32
CA ALA A 72 -3.22 -18.48 12.31
C ALA A 72 -3.72 -17.24 13.05
N SER A 73 -2.88 -16.22 13.19
CA SER A 73 -3.19 -14.95 13.86
C SER A 73 -2.56 -13.78 13.09
N PRO A 74 -3.13 -13.37 11.95
CA PRO A 74 -2.51 -12.40 11.03
C PRO A 74 -2.15 -11.05 11.66
N THR A 75 -2.80 -10.68 12.76
CA THR A 75 -2.48 -9.47 13.53
C THR A 75 -1.13 -9.53 14.25
N ASN A 76 -0.51 -10.72 14.39
CA ASN A 76 0.84 -10.89 14.91
C ASN A 76 1.93 -10.74 13.83
N THR A 77 1.53 -10.63 12.57
CA THR A 77 2.46 -10.50 11.43
C THR A 77 3.32 -9.25 11.57
N LYS A 78 4.60 -9.37 11.20
CA LYS A 78 5.55 -8.26 11.16
C LYS A 78 6.04 -8.02 9.75
N VAL A 79 6.20 -6.75 9.38
CA VAL A 79 6.67 -6.33 8.06
C VAL A 79 7.85 -5.39 8.20
N ASN A 80 8.90 -5.62 7.43
CA ASN A 80 10.04 -4.73 7.30
C ASN A 80 10.29 -4.43 5.82
N VAL A 81 10.56 -3.16 5.54
CA VAL A 81 10.89 -2.66 4.20
C VAL A 81 12.19 -1.88 4.27
N GLU A 82 13.06 -2.11 3.31
CA GLU A 82 14.27 -1.33 3.05
C GLU A 82 14.30 -0.96 1.58
N ILE A 83 14.39 0.34 1.29
CA ILE A 83 14.40 0.90 -0.07
C ILE A 83 15.75 1.57 -0.27
N VAL A 84 16.42 1.28 -1.39
CA VAL A 84 17.60 2.04 -1.82
C VAL A 84 17.14 3.39 -2.33
N THR A 85 17.46 4.47 -1.62
CA THR A 85 16.91 5.81 -1.91
C THR A 85 17.31 6.30 -3.31
N ASP A 86 18.50 5.93 -3.78
CA ASP A 86 19.05 6.33 -5.09
C ASP A 86 18.39 5.60 -6.26
N SER A 87 17.62 4.55 -5.99
CA SER A 87 16.86 3.81 -7.01
C SER A 87 15.54 4.46 -7.40
N ILE A 88 15.33 5.71 -6.99
CA ILE A 88 14.11 6.43 -7.36
C ILE A 88 14.02 6.63 -8.87
N ASP A 89 12.92 6.20 -9.47
CA ASP A 89 12.60 6.41 -10.87
C ASP A 89 11.38 7.33 -11.03
N THR A 90 11.59 8.43 -11.73
CA THR A 90 10.55 9.42 -12.08
C THR A 90 10.10 9.30 -13.53
N GLY A 91 10.69 8.37 -14.29
CA GLY A 91 10.55 8.27 -15.75
C GLY A 91 11.36 9.32 -16.52
N SER A 92 12.25 10.05 -15.85
CA SER A 92 13.09 11.10 -16.46
C SER A 92 14.45 11.19 -15.76
N ASP A 93 15.54 10.90 -16.48
CA ASP A 93 16.90 10.96 -15.93
C ASP A 93 17.23 12.33 -15.34
N ILE A 94 16.80 13.43 -16.00
CA ILE A 94 17.01 14.79 -15.52
C ILE A 94 16.30 15.01 -14.18
N PHE A 95 15.11 14.44 -14.00
CA PHE A 95 14.36 14.59 -12.75
C PHE A 95 14.89 13.63 -11.69
N ASN A 96 15.36 12.44 -12.06
CA ASN A 96 16.04 11.51 -11.15
C ASN A 96 17.27 12.18 -10.52
N GLU A 97 18.14 12.80 -11.33
CA GLU A 97 19.30 13.57 -10.86
C GLU A 97 18.90 14.74 -9.95
N HIS A 98 17.81 15.43 -10.27
CA HIS A 98 17.31 16.53 -9.45
C HIS A 98 16.81 16.08 -8.08
N ILE A 99 16.01 14.99 -8.02
CA ILE A 99 15.33 14.57 -6.80
C ILE A 99 16.25 13.79 -5.85
N THR A 100 17.32 13.18 -6.35
CA THR A 100 18.37 12.52 -5.54
C THR A 100 19.31 13.53 -4.88
N GLY A 101 19.32 14.77 -5.36
CA GLY A 101 20.21 15.84 -4.89
C GLY A 101 19.95 16.28 -3.44
N GLU A 102 20.89 17.07 -2.91
CA GLU A 102 20.97 17.53 -1.52
C GLU A 102 19.68 18.25 -1.03
N LYS A 103 19.03 19.02 -1.91
CA LYS A 103 17.78 19.74 -1.59
C LYS A 103 16.60 18.83 -1.32
N TRP A 104 16.64 17.59 -1.84
CA TRP A 104 15.56 16.62 -1.78
C TRP A 104 15.97 15.42 -0.93
N PHE A 105 16.11 14.25 -1.54
CA PHE A 105 16.43 13.02 -0.78
C PHE A 105 17.85 12.99 -0.24
N ASP A 106 18.80 13.72 -0.87
CA ASP A 106 20.23 13.73 -0.49
C ASP A 106 20.74 12.28 -0.35
N THR A 107 20.59 11.51 -1.43
CA THR A 107 20.78 10.04 -1.41
C THR A 107 22.20 9.66 -1.02
N ALA A 108 23.19 10.54 -1.29
CA ALA A 108 24.57 10.34 -0.87
C ALA A 108 24.73 10.26 0.66
N LYS A 109 23.91 11.01 1.42
CA LYS A 109 23.90 10.97 2.89
C LYS A 109 22.84 10.03 3.44
N ASN A 110 21.75 9.81 2.69
CA ASN A 110 20.58 9.05 3.12
C ASN A 110 20.33 7.89 2.15
N PRO A 111 21.17 6.84 2.16
CA PRO A 111 21.14 5.79 1.14
C PRO A 111 19.92 4.86 1.25
N ALA A 112 19.20 4.90 2.37
CA ALA A 112 18.07 4.00 2.61
C ALA A 112 16.86 4.73 3.21
N ILE A 113 15.67 4.31 2.74
CA ILE A 113 14.38 4.55 3.40
C ILE A 113 13.95 3.25 4.04
N THR A 114 13.46 3.28 5.28
CA THR A 114 13.05 2.07 5.99
C THR A 114 11.65 2.19 6.57
N PHE A 115 10.94 1.07 6.60
CA PHE A 115 9.67 0.94 7.33
C PHE A 115 9.68 -0.32 8.17
N THR A 116 9.28 -0.21 9.44
CA THR A 116 9.13 -1.35 10.34
C THR A 116 7.75 -1.29 10.98
N SER A 117 6.93 -2.33 10.77
CA SER A 117 5.61 -2.39 11.37
C SER A 117 5.68 -2.49 12.90
N SER A 118 4.84 -1.72 13.57
CA SER A 118 4.63 -1.76 15.03
C SER A 118 3.32 -2.43 15.42
N GLU A 119 2.30 -2.32 14.56
CA GLU A 119 0.97 -2.87 14.81
C GLU A 119 0.32 -3.32 13.50
N VAL A 120 -0.43 -4.43 13.57
CA VAL A 120 -1.32 -4.92 12.50
C VAL A 120 -2.71 -5.13 13.10
N ALA A 121 -3.70 -4.40 12.61
CA ALA A 121 -5.08 -4.48 13.06
C ALA A 121 -6.00 -4.91 11.91
N ALA A 122 -6.87 -5.89 12.15
CA ALA A 122 -7.84 -6.34 11.15
C ALA A 122 -9.05 -5.39 11.10
N ASN A 123 -9.49 -5.03 9.91
CA ASN A 123 -10.68 -4.23 9.66
C ASN A 123 -11.90 -5.12 9.37
N SER A 124 -13.09 -4.57 9.58
CA SER A 124 -14.36 -5.29 9.33
C SER A 124 -14.63 -5.59 7.85
N ASP A 125 -13.91 -4.92 6.93
CA ASP A 125 -14.00 -5.11 5.49
C ASP A 125 -12.98 -6.12 4.93
N GLY A 126 -12.25 -6.83 5.81
CA GLY A 126 -11.26 -7.84 5.44
C GLY A 126 -9.88 -7.28 5.09
N THR A 127 -9.68 -5.98 5.15
CA THR A 127 -8.36 -5.34 5.04
C THR A 127 -7.64 -5.31 6.39
N PHE A 128 -6.37 -4.88 6.38
CA PHE A 128 -5.57 -4.68 7.59
C PHE A 128 -5.02 -3.27 7.63
N ASN A 129 -5.09 -2.62 8.79
CA ASN A 129 -4.30 -1.43 9.06
C ASN A 129 -2.93 -1.87 9.58
N VAL A 130 -1.88 -1.55 8.82
CA VAL A 130 -0.50 -1.79 9.21
C VAL A 130 0.12 -0.46 9.58
N THR A 131 0.31 -0.23 10.87
CA THR A 131 1.01 0.94 11.40
C THR A 131 2.47 0.59 11.62
N GLY A 132 3.38 1.51 11.30
CA GLY A 132 4.81 1.30 11.49
C GLY A 132 5.60 2.60 11.40
N ASP A 133 6.85 2.53 11.76
CA ASP A 133 7.79 3.64 11.74
C ASP A 133 8.44 3.75 10.36
N LEU A 134 8.14 4.82 9.65
CA LEU A 134 8.77 5.19 8.38
C LEU A 134 9.92 6.16 8.66
N THR A 135 11.12 5.77 8.26
CA THR A 135 12.31 6.64 8.30
C THR A 135 12.68 7.08 6.89
N VAL A 136 12.65 8.38 6.64
CA VAL A 136 13.15 9.02 5.42
C VAL A 136 14.15 10.07 5.83
N LYS A 137 15.33 10.05 5.24
CA LYS A 137 16.48 10.82 5.70
C LYS A 137 16.76 10.48 7.17
N GLU A 138 16.86 11.46 8.05
CA GLU A 138 17.12 11.26 9.49
C GLU A 138 15.85 11.35 10.34
N VAL A 139 14.66 11.41 9.70
CA VAL A 139 13.37 11.61 10.38
C VAL A 139 12.57 10.33 10.38
N THR A 140 12.16 9.87 11.56
CA THR A 140 11.26 8.73 11.75
C THR A 140 9.92 9.21 12.24
N LYS A 141 8.84 8.77 11.58
CA LYS A 141 7.45 9.06 11.98
C LYS A 141 6.55 7.86 11.75
N PRO A 142 5.48 7.70 12.54
CA PRO A 142 4.50 6.65 12.32
C PRO A 142 3.70 6.93 11.04
N VAL A 143 3.50 5.85 10.26
CA VAL A 143 2.66 5.84 9.06
C VAL A 143 1.74 4.64 9.12
N MET A 144 0.50 4.79 8.68
CA MET A 144 -0.48 3.71 8.55
C MET A 144 -0.73 3.43 7.07
N LEU A 145 -0.66 2.16 6.71
CA LEU A 145 -1.04 1.64 5.40
C LEU A 145 -2.26 0.75 5.55
N VAL A 146 -3.22 0.88 4.64
CA VAL A 146 -4.33 -0.07 4.49
C VAL A 146 -3.89 -1.15 3.54
N VAL A 147 -3.83 -2.39 4.02
CA VAL A 147 -3.33 -3.56 3.29
C VAL A 147 -4.48 -4.49 2.95
N THR A 148 -4.58 -4.86 1.69
CA THR A 148 -5.46 -5.89 1.17
C THR A 148 -4.64 -7.13 0.84
N ILE A 149 -5.07 -8.29 1.31
CA ILE A 149 -4.53 -9.57 0.86
C ILE A 149 -5.30 -9.95 -0.41
N ASN A 150 -4.62 -9.86 -1.55
CA ASN A 150 -5.23 -10.17 -2.84
C ASN A 150 -5.48 -11.67 -3.00
N ASN A 151 -4.50 -12.48 -2.57
CA ASN A 151 -4.59 -13.94 -2.54
C ASN A 151 -3.49 -14.52 -1.65
N ALA A 152 -3.73 -15.73 -1.10
CA ALA A 152 -2.73 -16.54 -0.42
C ALA A 152 -2.89 -17.99 -0.91
N MET A 153 -1.87 -18.51 -1.62
CA MET A 153 -2.00 -19.78 -2.34
C MET A 153 -0.65 -20.47 -2.54
N ILE A 154 -0.68 -21.71 -3.03
CA ILE A 154 0.51 -22.36 -3.60
C ILE A 154 0.64 -21.88 -5.06
N HIS A 155 1.74 -21.21 -5.37
CA HIS A 155 1.97 -20.69 -6.71
C HIS A 155 1.98 -21.80 -7.76
N PRO A 156 1.21 -21.70 -8.86
CA PRO A 156 1.00 -22.81 -9.78
C PRO A 156 2.25 -23.29 -10.49
N SER A 157 3.20 -22.41 -10.78
CA SER A 157 4.46 -22.77 -11.46
C SER A 157 5.59 -23.05 -10.48
N LYS A 158 5.81 -22.15 -9.49
CA LYS A 158 6.90 -22.27 -8.51
C LYS A 158 6.64 -23.35 -7.45
N LYS A 159 5.38 -23.82 -7.29
CA LYS A 159 4.95 -24.80 -6.27
C LYS A 159 5.31 -24.39 -4.83
N SER A 160 5.45 -23.13 -4.59
CA SER A 160 5.81 -22.50 -3.31
C SER A 160 4.65 -21.67 -2.76
N PRO A 161 4.47 -21.60 -1.44
CA PRO A 161 3.52 -20.69 -0.81
C PRO A 161 3.81 -19.24 -1.18
N VAL A 162 2.76 -18.51 -1.58
CA VAL A 162 2.83 -17.10 -1.96
C VAL A 162 1.65 -16.33 -1.40
N VAL A 163 1.91 -15.08 -0.99
CA VAL A 163 0.89 -14.11 -0.57
C VAL A 163 1.03 -12.87 -1.45
N GLY A 164 -0.05 -12.52 -2.15
CA GLY A 164 -0.15 -11.28 -2.92
C GLY A 164 -0.80 -10.19 -2.09
N ILE A 165 -0.19 -9.01 -2.05
CA ILE A 165 -0.65 -7.85 -1.29
C ILE A 165 -0.78 -6.61 -2.15
N SER A 166 -1.78 -5.77 -1.81
CA SER A 166 -1.86 -4.37 -2.19
C SER A 166 -1.88 -3.52 -0.93
N ALA A 167 -1.09 -2.46 -0.88
CA ALA A 167 -1.12 -1.52 0.24
C ALA A 167 -1.25 -0.09 -0.27
N VAL A 168 -2.07 0.72 0.39
CA VAL A 168 -2.27 2.12 0.08
C VAL A 168 -2.15 2.97 1.34
N GLY A 169 -1.66 4.19 1.17
CA GLY A 169 -1.53 5.15 2.28
C GLY A 169 -1.28 6.56 1.80
N GLY A 170 -1.04 7.45 2.73
CA GLY A 170 -0.72 8.83 2.43
C GLY A 170 0.17 9.44 3.50
N ILE A 171 1.09 10.29 3.07
CA ILE A 171 2.00 11.02 3.94
C ILE A 171 2.07 12.49 3.52
N LYS A 172 2.54 13.33 4.43
CA LYS A 172 2.96 14.71 4.08
C LYS A 172 4.47 14.73 3.96
N ARG A 173 4.99 14.95 2.75
CA ARG A 173 6.44 14.96 2.51
C ARG A 173 7.19 16.02 3.32
N SER A 174 6.51 17.11 3.70
CA SER A 174 7.08 18.12 4.60
C SER A 174 7.43 17.58 5.98
N ASP A 175 6.75 16.52 6.43
CA ASP A 175 7.04 15.86 7.71
C ASP A 175 8.44 15.25 7.78
N TRP A 176 9.06 14.99 6.63
CA TRP A 176 10.43 14.47 6.50
C TRP A 176 11.41 15.48 5.86
N GLY A 177 11.09 16.79 5.94
CA GLY A 177 11.95 17.84 5.41
C GLY A 177 11.95 17.95 3.88
N LEU A 178 11.03 17.26 3.19
CA LEU A 178 10.88 17.29 1.74
C LEU A 178 9.81 18.30 1.27
N GLY A 179 9.45 19.27 2.13
CA GLY A 179 8.36 20.23 1.91
C GLY A 179 8.70 21.42 0.99
N ALA A 180 9.83 21.40 0.31
CA ALA A 180 10.18 22.48 -0.61
C ALA A 180 9.09 22.70 -1.66
N ASN A 181 8.79 23.98 -1.97
CA ASN A 181 7.76 24.42 -2.90
C ASN A 181 6.30 24.08 -2.52
N ALA A 182 6.04 23.57 -1.31
CA ALA A 182 4.67 23.45 -0.83
C ALA A 182 4.09 24.87 -0.51
N PRO A 183 2.78 25.12 -0.72
CA PRO A 183 1.77 24.17 -1.20
C PRO A 183 1.62 24.09 -2.74
N PHE A 184 2.38 24.87 -3.52
CA PHE A 184 2.27 24.88 -4.98
C PHE A 184 2.54 23.50 -5.58
N VAL A 185 3.61 22.83 -5.12
CA VAL A 185 3.81 21.40 -5.33
C VAL A 185 3.22 20.69 -4.12
N GLY A 186 2.23 19.84 -4.34
CA GLY A 186 1.45 19.21 -3.29
C GLY A 186 2.31 18.59 -2.19
N ASP A 187 1.91 18.83 -0.96
CA ASP A 187 2.58 18.27 0.23
C ASP A 187 2.15 16.82 0.51
N GLU A 188 0.90 16.51 0.18
CA GLU A 188 0.37 15.16 0.32
C GLU A 188 0.91 14.27 -0.79
N VAL A 189 1.45 13.12 -0.39
CA VAL A 189 1.95 12.06 -1.27
C VAL A 189 1.12 10.81 -1.00
N LYS A 190 0.49 10.28 -2.05
CA LYS A 190 -0.17 8.97 -2.02
C LYS A 190 0.86 7.88 -2.21
N LEU A 191 0.74 6.82 -1.44
CA LEU A 191 1.56 5.61 -1.53
C LEU A 191 0.72 4.47 -2.08
N GLU A 192 1.28 3.73 -3.03
CA GLU A 192 0.69 2.52 -3.58
C GLU A 192 1.77 1.45 -3.72
N ILE A 193 1.57 0.34 -3.04
CA ILE A 193 2.50 -0.79 -3.03
C ILE A 193 1.78 -2.03 -3.53
N GLN A 194 2.42 -2.77 -4.42
CA GLN A 194 1.99 -4.09 -4.89
C GLN A 194 3.14 -5.06 -4.66
N ALA A 195 2.88 -6.24 -4.12
CA ALA A 195 3.94 -7.23 -3.93
C ALA A 195 3.42 -8.66 -3.91
N GLU A 196 4.17 -9.56 -4.54
CA GLU A 196 4.08 -10.99 -4.34
C GLU A 196 5.18 -11.42 -3.36
N MET A 197 4.78 -12.10 -2.27
CA MET A 197 5.67 -12.49 -1.19
C MET A 197 5.76 -14.02 -1.15
N PHE A 198 6.93 -14.59 -1.41
CA PHE A 198 7.17 -16.04 -1.35
C PHE A 198 7.78 -16.43 -0.01
N ILE A 199 7.40 -17.62 0.49
CA ILE A 199 8.03 -18.17 1.69
C ILE A 199 9.54 -18.33 1.46
N ALA A 200 10.32 -17.91 2.44
CA ALA A 200 11.78 -18.10 2.42
C ALA A 200 12.12 -19.58 2.64
N GLU A 201 13.13 -20.07 1.91
CA GLU A 201 13.68 -21.42 2.06
C GLU A 201 14.44 -21.59 3.39
#